data_170b8df127b2d807209eebd145b7c464
#
_entry.id   170b8df127b2d807209eebd145b7c464
#
_cell.length_a   1.000
_cell.length_b   1.000
_cell.length_c   1.000
_cell.angle_alpha   90.00
_cell.angle_beta   90.00
_cell.angle_gamma   90.00
#
_symmetry.space_group_name_H-M   'P 1'
#
loop_
_entity.id
_entity.type
_entity.pdbx_description
1 polymer ?
#
loop_
_entity_poly.entity_id
_entity_poly.type
_entity_poly.pdbx_seq_one_letter_code
_entity_poly.pdbx_strand_id
1 'polypeptide(L)'
;MILVDVNLLLYAYHPRAEQHEKSRAWLEEVLSGPDLVRFAWLTLWAFLRIATNPRVFDRPLSTSEAEAAISSWLAQPAAGILEPGERHWDLLRGLVHDGQTAGALLMDAVLAAIALEHGAQLCTTDRDFSRFSGLRWTNPLVEAR
;
A
#
# COMPACT_ATOMS: atom_id res chain seq x y z
N MET A 1 3.81 -13.61 -0.78
CA MET A 1 2.70 -12.71 -0.41
C MET A 1 3.23 -11.28 -0.32
N ILE A 2 2.57 -10.38 -1.00
CA ILE A 2 2.92 -8.96 -0.98
C ILE A 2 1.77 -8.15 -0.36
N LEU A 3 2.13 -7.05 0.29
CA LEU A 3 1.21 -6.04 0.82
C LEU A 3 1.46 -4.73 0.07
N VAL A 4 0.42 -4.12 -0.50
CA VAL A 4 0.54 -2.98 -1.39
C VAL A 4 0.31 -1.67 -0.63
N ASP A 5 1.25 -0.73 -0.76
CA ASP A 5 1.10 0.61 -0.21
C ASP A 5 0.25 1.51 -1.13
N VAL A 6 -0.39 2.51 -0.54
CA VAL A 6 -1.34 3.40 -1.23
C VAL A 6 -0.72 4.17 -2.40
N ASN A 7 0.56 4.53 -2.31
CA ASN A 7 1.20 5.31 -3.38
C ASN A 7 1.18 4.59 -4.72
N LEU A 8 1.40 3.28 -4.72
CA LEU A 8 1.34 2.48 -5.94
C LEU A 8 -0.06 2.46 -6.54
N LEU A 9 -1.09 2.46 -5.71
CA LEU A 9 -2.49 2.51 -6.15
C LEU A 9 -2.84 3.88 -6.73
N LEU A 10 -2.40 4.94 -6.06
CA LEU A 10 -2.64 6.31 -6.52
C LEU A 10 -1.96 6.57 -7.87
N TYR A 11 -0.70 6.17 -8.04
CA TYR A 11 0.00 6.32 -9.31
C TYR A 11 -0.68 5.55 -10.44
N ALA A 12 -1.20 4.36 -10.15
CA ALA A 12 -1.88 3.54 -11.15
C ALA A 12 -3.17 4.19 -11.70
N TYR A 13 -3.75 5.13 -10.96
CA TYR A 13 -4.99 5.82 -11.32
C TYR A 13 -4.83 7.32 -11.56
N HIS A 14 -3.60 7.84 -11.51
CA HIS A 14 -3.34 9.24 -11.78
C HIS A 14 -2.52 9.39 -13.07
N PRO A 15 -3.17 9.72 -14.22
CA PRO A 15 -2.50 9.70 -15.53
C PRO A 15 -1.33 10.68 -15.67
N ARG A 16 -1.29 11.72 -14.83
CA ARG A 16 -0.22 12.74 -14.85
C ARG A 16 0.96 12.40 -13.96
N ALA A 17 0.87 11.36 -13.13
CA ALA A 17 1.99 10.93 -12.31
C ALA A 17 3.10 10.36 -13.19
N GLU A 18 4.35 10.71 -12.88
CA GLU A 18 5.52 10.20 -13.62
C GLU A 18 5.56 8.66 -13.61
N GLN A 19 5.14 8.06 -12.51
CA GLN A 19 5.14 6.61 -12.31
C GLN A 19 3.86 5.92 -12.80
N HIS A 20 2.94 6.66 -13.44
CA HIS A 20 1.62 6.13 -13.77
C HIS A 20 1.66 4.83 -14.57
N GLU A 21 2.34 4.82 -15.71
CA GLU A 21 2.36 3.64 -16.58
C GLU A 21 3.04 2.44 -15.94
N LYS A 22 4.16 2.66 -15.25
CA LYS A 22 4.88 1.60 -14.55
C LYS A 22 4.05 1.01 -13.41
N SER A 23 3.40 1.87 -12.63
CA SER A 23 2.60 1.41 -11.49
C SER A 23 1.35 0.67 -11.95
N ARG A 24 0.69 1.17 -12.98
CA ARG A 24 -0.47 0.51 -13.59
C ARG A 24 -0.11 -0.86 -14.15
N ALA A 25 0.97 -0.94 -14.92
CA ALA A 25 1.43 -2.19 -15.51
C ALA A 25 1.81 -3.20 -14.42
N TRP A 26 2.52 -2.75 -13.39
CA TRP A 26 2.88 -3.60 -12.26
C TRP A 26 1.65 -4.13 -11.51
N LEU A 27 0.68 -3.27 -11.23
CA LEU A 27 -0.54 -3.65 -10.51
C LEU A 27 -1.34 -4.70 -11.31
N GLU A 28 -1.50 -4.48 -12.62
CA GLU A 28 -2.16 -5.44 -13.49
C GLU A 28 -1.44 -6.78 -13.51
N GLU A 29 -0.11 -6.76 -13.57
CA GLU A 29 0.71 -7.97 -13.59
C GLU A 29 0.56 -8.77 -12.29
N VAL A 30 0.69 -8.13 -11.13
CA VAL A 30 0.63 -8.87 -9.85
C VAL A 30 -0.77 -9.38 -9.55
N LEU A 31 -1.82 -8.63 -9.89
CA LEU A 31 -3.20 -9.05 -9.68
C LEU A 31 -3.62 -10.20 -10.58
N SER A 32 -2.99 -10.36 -11.73
CA SER A 32 -3.23 -11.48 -12.66
C SER A 32 -2.22 -12.60 -12.51
N GLY A 33 -1.24 -12.45 -11.63
CA GLY A 33 -0.17 -13.42 -11.43
C GLY A 33 -0.45 -14.45 -10.33
N PRO A 34 0.55 -15.31 -10.04
CA PRO A 34 0.39 -16.39 -9.08
C PRO A 34 0.58 -15.97 -7.61
N ASP A 35 1.16 -14.81 -7.35
CA ASP A 35 1.44 -14.37 -5.99
C ASP A 35 0.19 -13.89 -5.28
N LEU A 36 0.16 -14.04 -3.95
CA LEU A 36 -0.90 -13.50 -3.13
C LEU A 36 -0.69 -11.99 -2.97
N VAL A 37 -1.66 -11.21 -3.43
CA VAL A 37 -1.66 -9.75 -3.33
C VAL A 37 -2.62 -9.33 -2.23
N ARG A 38 -2.09 -8.59 -1.25
CA ARG A 38 -2.84 -8.21 -0.06
C ARG A 38 -2.94 -6.70 0.07
N PHE A 39 -4.07 -6.28 0.65
CA PHE A 39 -4.34 -4.88 0.98
C PHE A 39 -4.72 -4.81 2.45
N ALA A 40 -4.31 -3.72 3.12
CA ALA A 40 -4.84 -3.38 4.42
C ALA A 40 -6.03 -2.44 4.26
N TRP A 41 -7.02 -2.52 5.14
CA TRP A 41 -8.17 -1.61 5.07
C TRP A 41 -7.74 -0.15 5.14
N LEU A 42 -6.77 0.19 5.98
CA LEU A 42 -6.26 1.56 6.08
C LEU A 42 -5.73 2.08 4.73
N THR A 43 -5.13 1.22 3.92
CA THR A 43 -4.64 1.57 2.59
C THR A 43 -5.80 1.86 1.63
N LEU A 44 -6.83 1.02 1.65
CA LEU A 44 -8.02 1.22 0.81
C LEU A 44 -8.79 2.47 1.21
N TRP A 45 -8.92 2.73 2.51
CA TRP A 45 -9.53 3.97 3.00
C TRP A 45 -8.72 5.20 2.58
N ALA A 46 -7.38 5.13 2.68
CA ALA A 46 -6.51 6.22 2.24
C ALA A 46 -6.67 6.47 0.74
N PHE A 47 -6.77 5.42 -0.08
CA PHE A 47 -7.01 5.56 -1.50
C PHE A 47 -8.33 6.28 -1.78
N LEU A 48 -9.43 5.87 -1.15
CA LEU A 48 -10.73 6.54 -1.27
C LEU A 48 -10.64 8.02 -0.93
N ARG A 49 -9.98 8.34 0.19
CA ARG A 49 -9.86 9.72 0.68
C ARG A 49 -9.00 10.59 -0.22
N ILE A 50 -7.84 10.07 -0.63
CA ILE A 50 -6.84 10.86 -1.37
C ILE A 50 -7.23 10.97 -2.85
N ALA A 51 -7.63 9.87 -3.48
CA ALA A 51 -7.95 9.85 -4.91
C ALA A 51 -9.15 10.74 -5.26
N THR A 52 -10.05 10.97 -4.32
CA THR A 52 -11.25 11.80 -4.51
C THR A 52 -11.07 13.24 -4.04
N ASN A 53 -9.89 13.60 -3.54
CA ASN A 53 -9.67 14.91 -2.93
C ASN A 53 -9.23 15.96 -3.97
N PRO A 54 -10.06 17.00 -4.22
CA PRO A 54 -9.71 18.05 -5.19
C PRO A 54 -8.56 18.95 -4.75
N ARG A 55 -8.18 18.90 -3.47
CA ARG A 55 -6.99 19.61 -2.97
C ARG A 55 -5.69 18.90 -3.34
N VAL A 56 -5.76 17.60 -3.62
CA VAL A 56 -4.59 16.79 -3.99
C VAL A 56 -4.46 16.68 -5.51
N PHE A 57 -5.58 16.47 -6.20
CA PHE A 57 -5.60 16.28 -7.65
C PHE A 57 -6.49 17.32 -8.34
N ASP A 58 -6.02 17.88 -9.45
CA ASP A 58 -6.83 18.79 -10.29
C ASP A 58 -8.05 18.09 -10.86
N ARG A 59 -7.90 16.80 -11.18
CA ARG A 59 -8.98 15.97 -11.69
C ARG A 59 -9.10 14.72 -10.83
N PRO A 60 -9.71 14.85 -9.63
CA PRO A 60 -9.86 13.71 -8.74
C PRO A 60 -10.85 12.71 -9.33
N LEU A 61 -10.73 11.46 -8.88
CA LEU A 61 -11.77 10.46 -9.15
C LEU A 61 -13.05 10.87 -8.42
N SER A 62 -14.20 10.52 -9.01
CA SER A 62 -15.44 10.53 -8.24
C SER A 62 -15.41 9.41 -7.20
N THR A 63 -16.24 9.51 -6.18
CA THR A 63 -16.38 8.45 -5.18
C THR A 63 -16.75 7.12 -5.85
N SER A 64 -17.66 7.15 -6.80
CA SER A 64 -18.05 5.94 -7.56
C SER A 64 -16.91 5.33 -8.34
N GLU A 65 -16.07 6.15 -8.96
CA GLU A 65 -14.89 5.67 -9.69
C GLU A 65 -13.87 5.03 -8.74
N ALA A 66 -13.62 5.65 -7.59
CA ALA A 66 -12.70 5.12 -6.59
C ALA A 66 -13.23 3.80 -5.98
N GLU A 67 -14.51 3.72 -5.69
CA GLU A 67 -15.16 2.48 -5.23
C GLU A 67 -15.04 1.36 -6.27
N ALA A 68 -15.29 1.68 -7.54
CA ALA A 68 -15.18 0.73 -8.63
C ALA A 68 -13.75 0.19 -8.77
N ALA A 69 -12.74 1.04 -8.60
CA ALA A 69 -11.34 0.64 -8.63
C ALA A 69 -11.05 -0.41 -7.54
N ILE A 70 -11.39 -0.10 -6.29
CA ILE A 70 -11.18 -1.00 -5.16
C ILE A 70 -11.92 -2.33 -5.37
N SER A 71 -13.17 -2.26 -5.78
CA SER A 71 -13.96 -3.47 -6.04
C SER A 71 -13.34 -4.34 -7.13
N SER A 72 -12.77 -3.72 -8.16
CA SER A 72 -12.09 -4.45 -9.24
C SER A 72 -10.84 -5.18 -8.74
N TRP A 73 -10.06 -4.56 -7.84
CA TRP A 73 -8.89 -5.23 -7.26
C TRP A 73 -9.31 -6.40 -6.38
N LEU A 74 -10.28 -6.18 -5.49
CA LEU A 74 -10.73 -7.21 -4.55
C LEU A 74 -11.44 -8.38 -5.24
N ALA A 75 -11.93 -8.20 -6.45
CA ALA A 75 -12.54 -9.26 -7.25
C ALA A 75 -11.51 -10.22 -7.87
N GLN A 76 -10.23 -9.86 -7.91
CA GLN A 76 -9.21 -10.70 -8.49
C GLN A 76 -8.89 -11.89 -7.58
N PRO A 77 -8.69 -13.11 -8.14
CA PRO A 77 -8.41 -14.30 -7.33
C PRO A 77 -7.16 -14.15 -6.42
N ALA A 78 -6.14 -13.40 -6.87
CA ALA A 78 -4.92 -13.18 -6.11
C ALA A 78 -5.13 -12.24 -4.91
N ALA A 79 -6.19 -11.43 -4.89
CA ALA A 79 -6.39 -10.37 -3.93
C ALA A 79 -7.01 -10.87 -2.62
N GLY A 80 -6.66 -10.19 -1.54
CA GLY A 80 -7.26 -10.40 -0.22
C GLY A 80 -6.86 -9.30 0.75
N ILE A 81 -7.43 -9.35 1.94
CA ILE A 81 -7.21 -8.37 2.99
C ILE A 81 -6.31 -8.97 4.08
N LEU A 82 -5.36 -8.17 4.57
CA LEU A 82 -4.63 -8.45 5.80
C LEU A 82 -5.14 -7.53 6.91
N GLU A 83 -5.45 -8.12 8.04
CA GLU A 83 -5.94 -7.39 9.21
C GLU A 83 -4.94 -7.52 10.36
N PRO A 84 -4.91 -6.51 11.27
CA PRO A 84 -4.15 -6.64 12.50
C PRO A 84 -4.63 -7.85 13.31
N GLY A 85 -3.70 -8.66 13.79
CA GLY A 85 -3.98 -9.85 14.59
C GLY A 85 -3.56 -9.67 16.06
N GLU A 86 -3.41 -10.78 16.76
CA GLU A 86 -3.12 -10.78 18.20
C GLU A 86 -1.76 -10.16 18.55
N ARG A 87 -0.77 -10.25 17.64
CA ARG A 87 0.57 -9.70 17.88
C ARG A 87 0.71 -8.26 17.43
N HIS A 88 -0.33 -7.66 16.86
CA HIS A 88 -0.23 -6.34 16.22
C HIS A 88 0.24 -5.26 17.19
N TRP A 89 -0.37 -5.19 18.37
CA TRP A 89 -0.02 -4.15 19.34
C TRP A 89 1.45 -4.19 19.76
N ASP A 90 1.96 -5.38 20.07
CA ASP A 90 3.36 -5.53 20.47
C ASP A 90 4.32 -5.21 19.32
N LEU A 91 4.02 -5.63 18.11
CA LEU A 91 4.80 -5.29 16.92
C LEU A 91 4.79 -3.79 16.67
N LEU A 92 3.62 -3.16 16.71
CA LEU A 92 3.47 -1.72 16.50
C LEU A 92 4.25 -0.91 17.53
N ARG A 93 4.14 -1.26 18.80
CA ARG A 93 4.89 -0.59 19.87
C ARG A 93 6.39 -0.64 19.61
N GLY A 94 6.91 -1.80 19.24
CA GLY A 94 8.31 -1.98 18.93
C GLY A 94 8.77 -1.09 17.78
N LEU A 95 8.00 -1.05 16.69
CA LEU A 95 8.32 -0.22 15.53
C LEU A 95 8.28 1.28 15.85
N VAL A 96 7.29 1.72 16.63
CA VAL A 96 7.17 3.12 17.03
C VAL A 96 8.38 3.54 17.86
N HIS A 97 8.81 2.69 18.78
CA HIS A 97 9.96 2.95 19.65
C HIS A 97 11.27 2.96 18.85
N ASP A 98 11.52 1.90 18.10
CA ASP A 98 12.79 1.72 17.39
C ASP A 98 12.92 2.70 16.22
N GLY A 99 11.82 2.99 15.53
CA GLY A 99 11.79 3.91 14.41
C GLY A 99 11.64 5.38 14.80
N GLN A 100 11.46 5.67 16.09
CA GLN A 100 11.24 7.03 16.60
C GLN A 100 10.13 7.75 15.82
N THR A 101 9.03 7.04 15.57
CA THR A 101 7.93 7.53 14.74
C THR A 101 6.91 8.31 15.56
N ALA A 102 6.41 9.38 14.97
CA ALA A 102 5.33 10.18 15.51
C ALA A 102 4.52 10.82 14.37
N GLY A 103 3.31 11.25 14.67
CA GLY A 103 2.48 11.96 13.69
C GLY A 103 2.12 11.09 12.49
N ALA A 104 2.31 11.63 11.29
CA ALA A 104 1.95 10.95 10.04
C ALA A 104 2.66 9.61 9.83
N LEU A 105 3.87 9.46 10.39
CA LEU A 105 4.65 8.22 10.27
C LEU A 105 4.07 7.07 11.10
N LEU A 106 3.16 7.34 12.03
CA LEU A 106 2.49 6.29 12.80
C LEU A 106 1.67 5.36 11.90
N MET A 107 1.05 5.89 10.85
CA MET A 107 0.28 5.05 9.93
C MET A 107 1.19 4.15 9.10
N ASP A 108 2.40 4.60 8.78
CA ASP A 108 3.42 3.78 8.14
C ASP A 108 3.85 2.63 9.07
N ALA A 109 4.02 2.92 10.37
CA ALA A 109 4.33 1.89 11.36
C ALA A 109 3.20 0.86 11.47
N VAL A 110 1.94 1.29 11.40
CA VAL A 110 0.78 0.38 11.38
C VAL A 110 0.86 -0.59 10.19
N LEU A 111 1.13 -0.06 9.00
CA LEU A 111 1.24 -0.88 7.79
C LEU A 111 2.43 -1.84 7.87
N ALA A 112 3.57 -1.35 8.37
CA ALA A 112 4.76 -2.19 8.59
C ALA A 112 4.48 -3.32 9.59
N ALA A 113 3.75 -3.04 10.66
CA ALA A 113 3.38 -4.04 11.66
C ALA A 113 2.48 -5.13 11.05
N ILE A 114 1.53 -4.76 10.20
CA ILE A 114 0.67 -5.71 9.49
C ILE A 114 1.52 -6.62 8.58
N ALA A 115 2.45 -6.04 7.82
CA ALA A 115 3.35 -6.82 6.97
C ALA A 115 4.20 -7.80 7.78
N LEU A 116 4.77 -7.37 8.89
CA LEU A 116 5.58 -8.22 9.77
C LEU A 116 4.77 -9.35 10.39
N GLU A 117 3.57 -9.05 10.86
CA GLU A 117 2.72 -10.05 11.51
C GLU A 117 2.35 -11.19 10.57
N HIS A 118 2.12 -10.89 9.31
CA HIS A 118 1.71 -11.87 8.30
C HIS A 118 2.85 -12.41 7.43
N GLY A 119 4.07 -11.95 7.66
CA GLY A 119 5.21 -12.36 6.85
C GLY A 119 5.14 -11.89 5.40
N ALA A 120 4.46 -10.78 5.15
CA ALA A 120 4.33 -10.22 3.81
C ALA A 120 5.49 -9.27 3.48
N GLN A 121 5.85 -9.19 2.19
CA GLN A 121 6.74 -8.16 1.70
C GLN A 121 5.94 -6.92 1.34
N LEU A 122 6.32 -5.78 1.90
CA LEU A 122 5.69 -4.50 1.57
C LEU A 122 6.20 -4.00 0.21
N CYS A 123 5.29 -3.68 -0.70
CA CYS A 123 5.59 -3.00 -1.96
C CYS A 123 5.23 -1.53 -1.82
N THR A 124 6.22 -0.66 -1.91
CA THR A 124 6.08 0.79 -1.71
C THR A 124 7.16 1.55 -2.45
N THR A 125 6.86 2.79 -2.83
CA THR A 125 7.87 3.73 -3.36
C THR A 125 8.50 4.59 -2.27
N ASP A 126 8.03 4.50 -1.04
CA ASP A 126 8.44 5.35 0.06
C ASP A 126 9.62 4.75 0.83
N ARG A 127 10.77 5.42 0.76
CA ARG A 127 12.00 5.00 1.46
C ARG A 127 11.92 5.15 2.97
N ASP A 128 10.95 5.89 3.49
CA ASP A 128 10.79 6.06 4.94
C ASP A 128 10.52 4.72 5.64
N PHE A 129 10.02 3.72 4.92
CA PHE A 129 9.85 2.37 5.47
C PHE A 129 11.17 1.67 5.83
N SER A 130 12.32 2.15 5.34
CA SER A 130 13.63 1.61 5.71
C SER A 130 13.96 1.78 7.19
N ARG A 131 13.27 2.69 7.87
CA ARG A 131 13.43 2.90 9.32
C ARG A 131 12.94 1.73 10.18
N PHE A 132 12.06 0.88 9.63
CA PHE A 132 11.47 -0.22 10.39
C PHE A 132 12.32 -1.47 10.29
N SER A 133 12.98 -1.81 11.40
CA SER A 133 13.85 -2.98 11.49
C SER A 133 13.07 -4.27 11.26
N GLY A 134 13.64 -5.16 10.46
CA GLY A 134 13.04 -6.46 10.16
C GLY A 134 11.98 -6.44 9.05
N LEU A 135 11.53 -5.26 8.63
CA LEU A 135 10.56 -5.15 7.54
C LEU A 135 11.23 -5.48 6.21
N ARG A 136 10.65 -6.42 5.48
CA ARG A 136 11.01 -6.64 4.08
C ARG A 136 10.15 -5.73 3.21
N TRP A 137 10.79 -4.85 2.46
CA TRP A 137 10.09 -3.97 1.54
C TRP A 137 10.85 -3.83 0.23
N THR A 138 10.14 -3.47 -0.82
CA THR A 138 10.73 -3.24 -2.14
C THR A 138 9.96 -2.15 -2.87
N ASN A 139 10.66 -1.43 -3.72
CA ASN A 139 10.03 -0.56 -4.69
C ASN A 139 9.94 -1.32 -6.02
N PRO A 140 8.74 -1.78 -6.41
CA PRO A 140 8.60 -2.60 -7.62
C PRO A 140 8.76 -1.82 -8.91
N LEU A 141 8.82 -0.49 -8.86
CA LEU A 141 8.95 0.37 -10.04
C LEU A 141 10.40 0.65 -10.40
N VAL A 142 11.35 0.28 -9.52
CA VAL A 142 12.78 0.42 -9.77
C VAL A 142 13.28 -0.90 -10.35
N GLU A 143 13.99 -0.82 -11.48
CA GLU A 143 14.59 -2.01 -12.08
C GLU A 143 15.60 -2.63 -11.12
N ALA A 144 15.55 -3.96 -11.00
CA ALA A 144 16.55 -4.71 -10.25
C ALA A 144 17.90 -4.58 -10.97
N ARG A 145 18.91 -4.15 -10.20
CA ARG A 145 20.28 -4.06 -10.71
C ARG A 145 21.04 -5.37 -10.45
#